data_a357e1079fe5217e54b1776fcf704e7c
#
_entry.id   a357e1079fe5217e54b1776fcf704e7c
#
_cell.length_a   1.000
_cell.length_b   1.000
_cell.length_c   1.000
_cell.angle_alpha   90.00
_cell.angle_beta   90.00
_cell.angle_gamma   90.00
#
_symmetry.space_group_name_H-M   'P 1'
#
loop_
_entity.id
_entity.type
_entity.pdbx_description
1 polymer ?
#
loop_
_entity_poly.entity_id
_entity_poly.type
_entity_poly.pdbx_seq_one_letter_code
_entity_poly.pdbx_strand_id
1 'polypeptide(L)'
;MNPKNPTSAEHRQDMERVLRILENTSPIDRTLAVPKEEFQARTRSINATLQRHGHKVGIVFSDEHYCGDVPYLGGNINVSIEQVAGVVGPTGFHIVAGLEGGYVAEQLAERAGAVVHKVELLQLADEKYPIAAERLEDVITQAAGGPVDRVALLTPRQVIPAGLVSYLEELFGADGVMDAQELYFKVKYEKSEREMQLIADAARVGDAMLHAMLAVLRPGRLESEVAAWGAWTGRMLGSEDDGFKIMVGANEANRTLIGPALNRPIGEGEWVHLGVAPKRDGLTACVRRSVIAVDRPSKVTDDQRYWFKLVEGGYQVGEEWYRKVAAENLPARVQEQALVDYFSAHSDEVSKRIGKQIDLAALKPYTGTHNSGYTECQEFFGAITLDSHEPLGSQIVTMLDVALRGIGNHWNEVVIPGFDFCVVENTLGKFGTRVERLSKLPVNVQELVQA
;
A
#
# COMPACT_ATOMS: atom_id res chain seq x y z
N MET A 1 -32.08 -0.23 -13.84
CA MET A 1 -32.54 -1.63 -13.65
C MET A 1 -32.00 -2.13 -12.34
N ASN A 2 -32.80 -2.83 -11.53
CA ASN A 2 -32.22 -3.50 -10.37
C ASN A 2 -31.24 -4.58 -10.86
N PRO A 3 -29.98 -4.58 -10.39
CA PRO A 3 -29.02 -5.61 -10.78
C PRO A 3 -29.56 -6.97 -10.31
N LYS A 4 -29.55 -7.96 -11.23
CA LYS A 4 -29.90 -9.34 -10.90
C LYS A 4 -28.61 -10.07 -10.50
N ASN A 5 -28.74 -10.98 -9.55
CA ASN A 5 -27.62 -11.88 -9.26
C ASN A 5 -27.20 -12.64 -10.52
N PRO A 6 -25.89 -12.85 -10.76
CA PRO A 6 -25.42 -13.61 -11.91
C PRO A 6 -26.05 -14.99 -11.94
N THR A 7 -26.36 -15.46 -13.14
CA THR A 7 -26.88 -16.83 -13.33
C THR A 7 -25.77 -17.88 -13.05
N SER A 8 -26.17 -19.12 -12.76
CA SER A 8 -25.21 -20.22 -12.60
C SER A 8 -24.36 -20.45 -13.86
N ALA A 9 -24.86 -20.10 -15.04
CA ALA A 9 -24.12 -20.20 -16.29
C ALA A 9 -23.03 -19.12 -16.39
N GLU A 10 -23.37 -17.88 -16.06
CA GLU A 10 -22.41 -16.77 -16.03
C GLU A 10 -21.31 -16.99 -14.98
N HIS A 11 -21.65 -17.47 -13.78
CA HIS A 11 -20.65 -17.84 -12.79
C HIS A 11 -19.69 -18.94 -13.26
N ARG A 12 -20.19 -19.97 -13.94
CA ARG A 12 -19.31 -21.00 -14.51
C ARG A 12 -18.38 -20.45 -15.57
N GLN A 13 -18.87 -19.59 -16.45
CA GLN A 13 -18.05 -18.97 -17.48
C GLN A 13 -16.96 -18.06 -16.87
N ASP A 14 -17.31 -17.24 -15.87
CA ASP A 14 -16.34 -16.40 -15.17
C ASP A 14 -15.30 -17.26 -14.45
N MET A 15 -15.71 -18.34 -13.76
CA MET A 15 -14.81 -19.29 -13.11
C MET A 15 -13.82 -19.91 -14.11
N GLU A 16 -14.29 -20.37 -15.26
CA GLU A 16 -13.42 -20.97 -16.29
C GLU A 16 -12.38 -19.97 -16.80
N ARG A 17 -12.73 -18.69 -16.95
CA ARG A 17 -11.80 -17.64 -17.34
C ARG A 17 -10.74 -17.42 -16.27
N VAL A 18 -11.15 -17.29 -15.03
CA VAL A 18 -10.26 -17.03 -13.90
C VAL A 18 -9.37 -18.24 -13.60
N LEU A 19 -9.85 -19.46 -13.73
CA LEU A 19 -9.03 -20.68 -13.61
C LEU A 19 -7.89 -20.70 -14.63
N ARG A 20 -8.15 -20.32 -15.89
CA ARG A 20 -7.09 -20.19 -16.90
C ARG A 20 -6.02 -19.16 -16.51
N ILE A 21 -6.42 -18.07 -15.87
CA ILE A 21 -5.46 -17.06 -15.38
C ILE A 21 -4.59 -17.65 -14.28
N LEU A 22 -5.19 -18.37 -13.32
CA LEU A 22 -4.44 -19.06 -12.26
C LEU A 22 -3.45 -20.09 -12.82
N GLU A 23 -3.88 -20.91 -13.78
CA GLU A 23 -3.04 -21.93 -14.44
C GLU A 23 -1.86 -21.33 -15.20
N ASN A 24 -2.03 -20.14 -15.78
CA ASN A 24 -0.98 -19.43 -16.50
C ASN A 24 -0.11 -18.53 -15.62
N THR A 25 -0.46 -18.33 -14.35
CA THR A 25 0.34 -17.57 -13.41
C THR A 25 1.55 -18.38 -12.97
N SER A 26 2.74 -17.77 -13.02
CA SER A 26 3.98 -18.42 -12.54
C SER A 26 3.81 -18.86 -11.09
N PRO A 27 4.30 -20.04 -10.70
CA PRO A 27 4.17 -20.55 -9.34
C PRO A 27 4.70 -19.55 -8.30
N ILE A 28 3.97 -19.41 -7.20
CA ILE A 28 4.33 -18.62 -6.03
C ILE A 28 4.81 -19.58 -4.94
N ASP A 29 6.01 -19.33 -4.41
CA ASP A 29 6.50 -20.08 -3.24
C ASP A 29 5.80 -19.55 -1.97
N ARG A 30 4.78 -20.30 -1.52
CA ARG A 30 3.99 -19.94 -0.32
C ARG A 30 4.75 -20.16 0.99
N THR A 31 5.90 -20.83 0.94
CA THR A 31 6.75 -21.07 2.12
C THR A 31 7.79 -19.97 2.30
N LEU A 32 7.95 -19.12 1.28
CA LEU A 32 8.86 -17.99 1.34
C LEU A 32 8.40 -17.00 2.41
N ALA A 33 9.29 -16.67 3.34
CA ALA A 33 9.01 -15.80 4.47
C ALA A 33 10.29 -15.11 4.94
N VAL A 34 10.15 -13.99 5.65
CA VAL A 34 11.29 -13.34 6.31
C VAL A 34 11.79 -14.25 7.44
N PRO A 35 13.09 -14.60 7.49
CA PRO A 35 13.62 -15.51 8.48
C PRO A 35 13.82 -14.83 9.84
N LYS A 36 13.86 -15.64 10.90
CA LYS A 36 14.03 -15.18 12.30
C LYS A 36 15.26 -14.30 12.49
N GLU A 37 16.35 -14.69 11.88
CA GLU A 37 17.65 -13.99 11.97
C GLU A 37 17.57 -12.57 11.44
N GLU A 38 16.73 -12.34 10.42
CA GLU A 38 16.51 -11.01 9.85
C GLU A 38 15.70 -10.12 10.81
N PHE A 39 14.62 -10.59 11.42
CA PHE A 39 13.90 -9.84 12.46
C PHE A 39 14.83 -9.46 13.62
N GLN A 40 15.67 -10.39 14.05
CA GLN A 40 16.65 -10.12 15.09
C GLN A 40 17.72 -9.10 14.65
N ALA A 41 18.12 -9.13 13.38
CA ALA A 41 19.05 -8.14 12.82
C ALA A 41 18.40 -6.74 12.76
N ARG A 42 17.14 -6.65 12.35
CA ARG A 42 16.35 -5.40 12.36
C ARG A 42 16.27 -4.83 13.77
N THR A 43 15.91 -5.65 14.75
CA THR A 43 15.84 -5.26 16.17
C THR A 43 17.18 -4.70 16.66
N ARG A 44 18.31 -5.37 16.38
CA ARG A 44 19.65 -4.88 16.73
C ARG A 44 19.99 -3.56 16.03
N SER A 45 19.64 -3.41 14.75
CA SER A 45 19.88 -2.19 13.98
C SER A 45 19.11 -0.99 14.54
N ILE A 46 17.83 -1.18 14.86
CA ILE A 46 17.00 -0.15 15.48
C ILE A 46 17.54 0.22 16.86
N ASN A 47 17.86 -0.76 17.70
CA ASN A 47 18.42 -0.49 19.02
C ASN A 47 19.75 0.30 18.92
N ALA A 48 20.64 -0.08 18.02
CA ALA A 48 21.89 0.66 17.79
C ALA A 48 21.64 2.10 17.29
N THR A 49 20.62 2.30 16.46
CA THR A 49 20.22 3.61 15.96
C THR A 49 19.66 4.47 17.10
N LEU A 50 18.78 3.93 17.94
CA LEU A 50 18.25 4.60 19.12
C LEU A 50 19.39 5.07 20.05
N GLN A 51 20.32 4.19 20.38
CA GLN A 51 21.44 4.51 21.26
C GLN A 51 22.33 5.63 20.71
N ARG A 52 22.60 5.64 19.40
CA ARG A 52 23.37 6.73 18.75
C ARG A 52 22.69 8.08 18.86
N HIS A 53 21.35 8.11 19.00
CA HIS A 53 20.56 9.33 19.16
C HIS A 53 20.14 9.59 20.61
N GLY A 54 20.75 8.87 21.58
CA GLY A 54 20.53 9.10 23.01
C GLY A 54 19.23 8.52 23.56
N HIS A 55 18.57 7.61 22.81
CA HIS A 55 17.38 6.91 23.26
C HIS A 55 17.73 5.48 23.72
N LYS A 56 17.20 5.05 24.86
CA LYS A 56 17.41 3.70 25.39
C LYS A 56 16.37 2.71 24.88
N VAL A 57 15.12 3.19 24.69
CA VAL A 57 14.02 2.39 24.16
C VAL A 57 13.22 3.17 23.12
N GLY A 58 12.64 2.43 22.17
CA GLY A 58 11.69 2.93 21.19
C GLY A 58 10.36 2.20 21.29
N ILE A 59 9.26 2.89 21.03
CA ILE A 59 7.91 2.37 21.02
C ILE A 59 7.37 2.42 19.60
N VAL A 60 6.85 1.28 19.11
CA VAL A 60 6.13 1.15 17.85
C VAL A 60 4.68 0.77 18.15
N PHE A 61 3.80 1.10 17.20
CA PHE A 61 2.38 0.81 17.29
C PHE A 61 1.85 0.34 15.94
N SER A 62 0.86 -0.56 15.96
CA SER A 62 0.09 -0.97 14.78
C SER A 62 -1.35 -1.31 15.15
N ASP A 63 -2.24 -1.12 14.18
CA ASP A 63 -3.62 -1.58 14.18
C ASP A 63 -3.96 -2.13 12.78
N GLU A 64 -5.23 -2.46 12.53
CA GLU A 64 -5.67 -2.96 11.23
C GLU A 64 -5.45 -1.96 10.09
N HIS A 65 -5.47 -0.66 10.39
CA HIS A 65 -5.27 0.39 9.40
C HIS A 65 -3.81 0.77 9.24
N TYR A 66 -3.08 0.98 10.35
CA TYR A 66 -1.65 1.26 10.38
C TYR A 66 -0.87 0.00 10.76
N CYS A 67 -0.73 -0.92 9.81
CA CYS A 67 -0.37 -2.31 10.05
C CYS A 67 1.11 -2.65 9.80
N GLY A 68 2.03 -1.67 9.76
CA GLY A 68 3.41 -1.93 9.30
C GLY A 68 4.48 -1.94 10.37
N ASP A 69 4.33 -1.15 11.42
CA ASP A 69 5.45 -0.86 12.33
C ASP A 69 5.78 -2.01 13.28
N VAL A 70 4.79 -2.63 13.90
CA VAL A 70 5.00 -3.81 14.75
C VAL A 70 5.37 -5.04 13.92
N PRO A 71 4.69 -5.36 12.80
CA PRO A 71 5.06 -6.48 11.93
C PRO A 71 6.50 -6.46 11.43
N TYR A 72 7.07 -5.30 11.15
CA TYR A 72 8.45 -5.16 10.70
C TYR A 72 9.48 -5.76 11.67
N LEU A 73 9.22 -5.69 12.98
CA LEU A 73 10.08 -6.24 14.03
C LEU A 73 9.53 -7.55 14.62
N GLY A 74 8.22 -7.73 14.60
CA GLY A 74 7.51 -8.78 15.33
C GLY A 74 7.18 -10.03 14.52
N GLY A 75 7.42 -10.06 13.21
CA GLY A 75 7.18 -11.26 12.41
C GLY A 75 5.82 -11.34 11.75
N ASN A 76 5.34 -10.26 11.20
CA ASN A 76 4.04 -10.14 10.53
C ASN A 76 2.85 -10.34 11.49
N ILE A 77 2.99 -9.82 12.71
CA ILE A 77 1.91 -9.85 13.70
C ILE A 77 0.91 -8.76 13.38
N ASN A 78 -0.27 -9.17 12.96
CA ASN A 78 -1.46 -8.35 12.92
C ASN A 78 -2.51 -9.00 13.80
N VAL A 79 -2.90 -8.30 14.86
CA VAL A 79 -3.97 -8.72 15.75
C VAL A 79 -5.28 -8.17 15.20
N SER A 80 -6.21 -9.04 14.84
CA SER A 80 -7.53 -8.62 14.36
C SER A 80 -8.32 -7.97 15.49
N ILE A 81 -9.03 -6.89 15.17
CA ILE A 81 -9.89 -6.11 16.07
C ILE A 81 -9.19 -5.41 17.25
N GLU A 82 -8.02 -5.81 17.68
CA GLU A 82 -7.27 -5.16 18.75
C GLU A 82 -6.06 -4.39 18.20
N GLN A 83 -5.48 -3.60 19.06
CA GLN A 83 -4.26 -2.86 18.81
C GLN A 83 -3.06 -3.66 19.30
N VAL A 84 -1.91 -3.42 18.70
CA VAL A 84 -0.65 -4.00 19.11
C VAL A 84 0.43 -2.93 19.18
N ALA A 85 1.23 -2.94 20.22
CA ALA A 85 2.41 -2.10 20.32
C ALA A 85 3.66 -2.96 20.46
N GLY A 86 4.82 -2.33 20.43
CA GLY A 86 6.09 -3.00 20.70
C GLY A 86 7.07 -2.05 21.33
N VAL A 87 7.93 -2.59 22.18
CA VAL A 87 9.04 -1.88 22.79
C VAL A 87 10.35 -2.51 22.33
N VAL A 88 11.17 -1.74 21.64
CA VAL A 88 12.50 -2.16 21.21
C VAL A 88 13.56 -1.54 22.10
N GLY A 89 14.47 -2.37 22.59
CA GLY A 89 15.53 -1.92 23.50
C GLY A 89 16.70 -2.92 23.56
N PRO A 90 17.65 -2.70 24.51
CA PRO A 90 18.83 -3.55 24.67
C PRO A 90 18.55 -5.04 24.86
N THR A 91 17.41 -5.40 25.46
CA THR A 91 17.04 -6.81 25.70
C THR A 91 16.35 -7.48 24.51
N GLY A 92 15.97 -6.72 23.47
CA GLY A 92 15.31 -7.21 22.27
C GLY A 92 14.04 -6.47 21.90
N PHE A 93 13.15 -7.17 21.21
CA PHE A 93 11.82 -6.66 20.86
C PHE A 93 10.76 -7.32 21.73
N HIS A 94 9.97 -6.50 22.41
CA HIS A 94 8.91 -6.86 23.32
C HIS A 94 7.58 -6.44 22.72
N ILE A 95 6.75 -7.40 22.33
CA ILE A 95 5.41 -7.16 21.78
C ILE A 95 4.45 -6.94 22.93
N VAL A 96 3.62 -5.92 22.82
CA VAL A 96 2.60 -5.57 23.80
C VAL A 96 1.24 -5.67 23.11
N ALA A 97 0.39 -6.56 23.58
CA ALA A 97 -0.94 -6.81 23.03
C ALA A 97 -1.99 -6.78 24.13
N GLY A 98 -3.27 -6.65 23.76
CA GLY A 98 -4.38 -6.84 24.69
C GLY A 98 -4.43 -8.26 25.27
N LEU A 99 -5.33 -8.51 26.18
CA LEU A 99 -5.39 -9.80 26.88
C LEU A 99 -5.78 -10.95 25.93
N GLU A 100 -6.68 -10.69 24.99
CA GLU A 100 -7.12 -11.66 23.99
C GLU A 100 -6.15 -11.73 22.81
N GLY A 101 -5.79 -10.60 22.24
CA GLY A 101 -4.83 -10.48 21.12
C GLY A 101 -3.45 -11.03 21.48
N GLY A 102 -3.10 -11.03 22.77
CA GLY A 102 -1.86 -11.61 23.27
C GLY A 102 -1.69 -13.08 22.92
N TYR A 103 -2.75 -13.88 22.84
CA TYR A 103 -2.64 -15.28 22.39
C TYR A 103 -2.24 -15.40 20.92
N VAL A 104 -2.77 -14.54 20.08
CA VAL A 104 -2.36 -14.46 18.66
C VAL A 104 -0.91 -14.04 18.56
N ALA A 105 -0.53 -13.01 19.33
CA ALA A 105 0.84 -12.53 19.39
C ALA A 105 1.82 -13.62 19.87
N GLU A 106 1.49 -14.40 20.91
CA GLU A 106 2.31 -15.52 21.38
C GLU A 106 2.56 -16.58 20.30
N GLN A 107 1.53 -16.91 19.51
CA GLN A 107 1.65 -17.86 18.40
C GLN A 107 2.61 -17.35 17.32
N LEU A 108 2.57 -16.06 17.01
CA LEU A 108 3.32 -15.47 15.89
C LEU A 108 4.70 -14.99 16.29
N ALA A 109 4.91 -14.60 17.54
CA ALA A 109 6.17 -13.99 18.03
C ALA A 109 7.38 -14.92 17.95
N GLU A 110 7.18 -16.24 18.06
CA GLU A 110 8.27 -17.23 17.96
C GLU A 110 9.05 -17.06 16.67
N ARG A 111 8.39 -16.66 15.62
CA ARG A 111 8.94 -16.40 14.31
C ARG A 111 10.01 -15.29 14.30
N ALA A 112 9.84 -14.25 15.10
CA ALA A 112 10.81 -13.15 15.24
C ALA A 112 11.75 -13.34 16.45
N GLY A 113 11.41 -14.24 17.37
CA GLY A 113 12.09 -14.38 18.65
C GLY A 113 11.80 -13.22 19.59
N ALA A 114 10.63 -12.58 19.45
CA ALA A 114 10.16 -11.53 20.32
C ALA A 114 9.53 -12.11 21.60
N VAL A 115 9.53 -11.31 22.66
CA VAL A 115 8.82 -11.63 23.91
C VAL A 115 7.44 -10.97 23.86
N VAL A 116 6.40 -11.68 24.31
CA VAL A 116 5.02 -11.15 24.32
C VAL A 116 4.58 -10.83 25.72
N HIS A 117 3.92 -9.69 25.87
CA HIS A 117 3.33 -9.17 27.09
C HIS A 117 1.86 -8.85 26.88
N LYS A 118 1.01 -9.29 27.80
CA LYS A 118 -0.43 -9.00 27.78
C LYS A 118 -0.72 -7.82 28.70
N VAL A 119 -1.18 -6.71 28.11
CA VAL A 119 -1.37 -5.44 28.80
C VAL A 119 -2.80 -4.94 28.61
N GLU A 120 -3.52 -4.73 29.71
CA GLU A 120 -4.92 -4.32 29.68
C GLU A 120 -5.15 -2.99 28.94
N LEU A 121 -4.17 -2.09 28.95
CA LEU A 121 -4.23 -0.80 28.25
C LEU A 121 -4.51 -0.91 26.73
N LEU A 122 -4.12 -2.04 26.10
CA LEU A 122 -4.34 -2.27 24.66
C LEU A 122 -5.55 -3.14 24.36
N GLN A 123 -6.31 -3.54 25.39
CA GLN A 123 -7.55 -4.27 25.20
C GLN A 123 -8.63 -3.34 24.65
N LEU A 124 -9.35 -3.78 23.63
CA LEU A 124 -10.39 -2.98 22.99
C LEU A 124 -11.67 -2.91 23.82
N ALA A 125 -12.06 -4.03 24.42
CA ALA A 125 -13.29 -4.14 25.22
C ALA A 125 -13.00 -3.99 26.71
N ASP A 126 -13.98 -3.51 27.48
CA ASP A 126 -13.93 -3.35 28.94
C ASP A 126 -14.26 -4.66 29.69
N GLU A 127 -14.20 -5.78 29.02
CA GLU A 127 -14.42 -7.12 29.58
C GLU A 127 -13.28 -7.47 30.54
N LYS A 128 -13.64 -8.16 31.63
CA LYS A 128 -12.66 -8.65 32.58
C LYS A 128 -12.28 -10.09 32.25
N TYR A 129 -11.05 -10.28 31.83
CA TYR A 129 -10.49 -11.60 31.61
C TYR A 129 -9.81 -12.13 32.89
N PRO A 130 -9.91 -13.42 33.19
CA PRO A 130 -9.22 -14.05 34.35
C PRO A 130 -7.75 -14.30 34.02
N ILE A 131 -7.06 -13.32 33.43
CA ILE A 131 -5.67 -13.38 32.99
C ILE A 131 -4.89 -12.31 33.76
N ALA A 132 -3.70 -12.66 34.24
CA ALA A 132 -2.80 -11.69 34.83
C ALA A 132 -2.25 -10.74 33.74
N ALA A 133 -2.63 -9.46 33.83
CA ALA A 133 -2.09 -8.43 32.96
C ALA A 133 -0.77 -7.89 33.51
N GLU A 134 0.15 -7.57 32.62
CA GLU A 134 1.37 -6.81 32.94
C GLU A 134 1.11 -5.30 32.81
N ARG A 135 1.98 -4.48 33.41
CA ARG A 135 1.93 -3.03 33.23
C ARG A 135 2.89 -2.62 32.13
N LEU A 136 2.49 -1.71 31.26
CA LEU A 136 3.35 -1.24 30.17
C LEU A 136 4.69 -0.65 30.66
N GLU A 137 4.69 0.03 31.82
CA GLU A 137 5.92 0.55 32.42
C GLU A 137 6.92 -0.54 32.81
N ASP A 138 6.43 -1.71 33.25
CA ASP A 138 7.29 -2.86 33.59
C ASP A 138 7.89 -3.46 32.34
N VAL A 139 7.11 -3.54 31.25
CA VAL A 139 7.57 -3.99 29.93
C VAL A 139 8.64 -3.05 29.39
N ILE A 140 8.44 -1.74 29.50
CA ILE A 140 9.43 -0.73 29.09
C ILE A 140 10.72 -0.87 29.89
N THR A 141 10.62 -1.05 31.19
CA THR A 141 11.75 -1.27 32.08
C THR A 141 12.53 -2.57 31.72
N GLN A 142 11.79 -3.64 31.41
CA GLN A 142 12.37 -4.90 30.98
C GLN A 142 13.10 -4.75 29.62
N ALA A 143 12.46 -4.13 28.62
CA ALA A 143 13.04 -3.89 27.32
C ALA A 143 14.33 -3.05 27.39
N ALA A 144 14.34 -2.08 28.32
CA ALA A 144 15.49 -1.23 28.58
C ALA A 144 16.61 -1.90 29.36
N GLY A 145 16.36 -3.04 30.03
CA GLY A 145 17.29 -3.65 30.98
C GLY A 145 17.47 -2.81 32.24
N GLY A 146 16.48 -2.02 32.64
CA GLY A 146 16.45 -1.17 33.83
C GLY A 146 15.68 0.13 33.64
N PRO A 147 15.54 0.96 34.67
CA PRO A 147 14.75 2.18 34.61
C PRO A 147 15.15 3.13 33.47
N VAL A 148 14.15 3.85 32.96
CA VAL A 148 14.30 4.91 31.95
C VAL A 148 13.52 6.15 32.36
N ASP A 149 13.97 7.31 31.91
CA ASP A 149 13.35 8.60 32.15
C ASP A 149 12.64 9.15 30.91
N ARG A 150 12.80 8.48 29.77
CA ARG A 150 12.23 8.89 28.49
C ARG A 150 12.06 7.73 27.53
N VAL A 151 11.17 7.88 26.55
CA VAL A 151 10.91 6.93 25.48
C VAL A 151 10.87 7.62 24.12
N ALA A 152 11.27 6.92 23.05
CA ALA A 152 11.19 7.42 21.68
C ALA A 152 9.98 6.80 20.96
N LEU A 153 9.07 7.61 20.42
CA LEU A 153 8.00 7.13 19.55
C LEU A 153 8.57 6.92 18.14
N LEU A 154 8.59 5.68 17.69
CA LEU A 154 9.05 5.27 16.36
C LEU A 154 7.91 5.22 15.35
N THR A 155 6.68 5.12 15.83
CA THR A 155 5.46 5.31 15.03
C THR A 155 5.03 6.77 15.12
N PRO A 156 4.51 7.38 14.03
CA PRO A 156 4.01 8.75 14.06
C PRO A 156 2.95 8.96 15.14
N ARG A 157 3.11 9.99 15.94
CA ARG A 157 2.20 10.32 17.05
C ARG A 157 0.73 10.42 16.61
N GLN A 158 0.46 10.90 15.38
CA GLN A 158 -0.90 11.06 14.85
C GLN A 158 -1.63 9.74 14.60
N VAL A 159 -0.93 8.60 14.54
CA VAL A 159 -1.57 7.28 14.35
C VAL A 159 -1.58 6.45 15.63
N ILE A 160 -0.88 6.88 16.67
CA ILE A 160 -0.92 6.26 17.99
C ILE A 160 -2.18 6.74 18.73
N PRO A 161 -2.98 5.85 19.35
CA PRO A 161 -4.14 6.26 20.14
C PRO A 161 -3.77 7.28 21.21
N ALA A 162 -4.56 8.33 21.33
CA ALA A 162 -4.32 9.40 22.31
C ALA A 162 -4.19 8.86 23.75
N GLY A 163 -4.96 7.81 24.11
CA GLY A 163 -4.87 7.16 25.42
C GLY A 163 -3.49 6.56 25.70
N LEU A 164 -2.85 5.94 24.71
CA LEU A 164 -1.51 5.38 24.86
C LEU A 164 -0.47 6.51 25.00
N VAL A 165 -0.57 7.56 24.19
CA VAL A 165 0.33 8.72 24.30
C VAL A 165 0.20 9.39 25.66
N SER A 166 -1.05 9.65 26.12
CA SER A 166 -1.30 10.26 27.43
C SER A 166 -0.74 9.41 28.57
N TYR A 167 -0.92 8.09 28.50
CA TYR A 167 -0.34 7.19 29.50
C TYR A 167 1.20 7.30 29.58
N LEU A 168 1.87 7.37 28.41
CA LEU A 168 3.32 7.54 28.38
C LEU A 168 3.73 8.91 28.92
N GLU A 169 2.99 9.98 28.62
CA GLU A 169 3.23 11.33 29.13
C GLU A 169 2.99 11.45 30.67
N GLU A 170 2.05 10.68 31.20
CA GLU A 170 1.86 10.55 32.64
C GLU A 170 3.06 9.87 33.34
N LEU A 171 3.68 8.88 32.68
CA LEU A 171 4.83 8.16 33.24
C LEU A 171 6.14 8.96 33.13
N PHE A 172 6.39 9.61 32.02
CA PHE A 172 7.69 10.19 31.68
C PHE A 172 7.69 11.73 31.59
N GLY A 173 6.52 12.37 31.70
CA GLY A 173 6.33 13.78 31.38
C GLY A 173 6.27 14.01 29.86
N ALA A 174 5.67 15.11 29.43
CA ALA A 174 5.54 15.44 28.00
C ALA A 174 6.91 15.52 27.29
N ASP A 175 7.93 16.06 27.96
CA ASP A 175 9.30 16.15 27.43
C ASP A 175 10.04 14.81 27.42
N GLY A 176 9.53 13.82 28.13
CA GLY A 176 10.06 12.46 28.17
C GLY A 176 9.54 11.54 27.05
N VAL A 177 8.53 11.97 26.29
CA VAL A 177 7.95 11.24 25.16
C VAL A 177 8.34 11.92 23.85
N MET A 178 9.39 11.42 23.21
CA MET A 178 10.05 12.07 22.08
C MET A 178 9.65 11.47 20.74
N ASP A 179 9.29 12.29 19.76
CA ASP A 179 9.03 11.85 18.39
C ASP A 179 10.34 11.50 17.68
N ALA A 180 10.47 10.27 17.22
CA ALA A 180 11.67 9.73 16.59
C ALA A 180 11.36 8.82 15.37
N GLN A 181 10.17 8.97 14.76
CA GLN A 181 9.69 8.16 13.64
C GLN A 181 10.63 8.18 12.44
N GLU A 182 11.32 9.28 12.17
CA GLU A 182 12.27 9.37 11.05
C GLU A 182 13.43 8.36 11.16
N LEU A 183 13.85 8.03 12.37
CA LEU A 183 14.90 7.04 12.60
C LEU A 183 14.45 5.66 12.16
N TYR A 184 13.19 5.35 12.39
CA TYR A 184 12.58 4.07 12.03
C TYR A 184 12.28 3.99 10.53
N PHE A 185 11.71 5.04 9.95
CA PHE A 185 11.38 5.11 8.53
C PHE A 185 12.62 4.93 7.65
N LYS A 186 13.74 5.58 8.00
CA LYS A 186 15.00 5.44 7.26
C LYS A 186 15.51 4.00 7.22
N VAL A 187 15.32 3.24 8.32
CA VAL A 187 15.73 1.83 8.35
C VAL A 187 14.79 0.97 7.51
N LYS A 188 13.46 1.20 7.58
CA LYS A 188 12.48 0.45 6.80
C LYS A 188 12.50 0.78 5.31
N TYR A 189 12.98 1.95 4.93
CA TYR A 189 13.03 2.39 3.54
C TYR A 189 13.90 1.48 2.68
N GLU A 190 15.07 1.10 3.17
CA GLU A 190 15.93 0.11 2.52
C GLU A 190 15.36 -1.30 2.74
N LYS A 191 15.23 -2.05 1.66
CA LYS A 191 14.66 -3.40 1.68
C LYS A 191 15.76 -4.45 1.68
N SER A 192 15.56 -5.52 2.43
CA SER A 192 16.42 -6.71 2.32
C SER A 192 16.15 -7.44 1.00
N GLU A 193 17.05 -8.34 0.63
CA GLU A 193 16.84 -9.19 -0.54
C GLU A 193 15.60 -10.07 -0.38
N ARG A 194 15.32 -10.52 0.84
CA ARG A 194 14.14 -11.32 1.15
C ARG A 194 12.84 -10.52 1.00
N GLU A 195 12.84 -9.28 1.48
CA GLU A 195 11.70 -8.38 1.28
C GLU A 195 11.46 -8.12 -0.21
N MET A 196 12.51 -7.88 -1.00
CA MET A 196 12.38 -7.67 -2.44
C MET A 196 11.79 -8.89 -3.16
N GLN A 197 12.15 -10.13 -2.75
CA GLN A 197 11.59 -11.36 -3.30
C GLN A 197 10.10 -11.49 -2.97
N LEU A 198 9.70 -11.24 -1.73
CA LEU A 198 8.30 -11.30 -1.29
C LEU A 198 7.42 -10.25 -1.96
N ILE A 199 7.94 -9.03 -2.14
CA ILE A 199 7.24 -7.97 -2.87
C ILE A 199 7.13 -8.32 -4.37
N ALA A 200 8.15 -8.95 -4.96
CA ALA A 200 8.05 -9.44 -6.34
C ALA A 200 6.99 -10.55 -6.48
N ASP A 201 6.84 -11.42 -5.48
CA ASP A 201 5.76 -12.40 -5.42
C ASP A 201 4.40 -11.72 -5.27
N ALA A 202 4.27 -10.73 -4.37
CA ALA A 202 3.05 -9.93 -4.23
C ALA A 202 2.68 -9.23 -5.55
N ALA A 203 3.66 -8.69 -6.28
CA ALA A 203 3.41 -8.05 -7.57
C ALA A 203 2.86 -9.05 -8.62
N ARG A 204 3.37 -10.27 -8.67
CA ARG A 204 2.81 -11.34 -9.55
C ARG A 204 1.39 -11.73 -9.17
N VAL A 205 1.10 -11.80 -7.86
CA VAL A 205 -0.26 -12.01 -7.36
C VAL A 205 -1.17 -10.86 -7.79
N GLY A 206 -0.73 -9.62 -7.64
CA GLY A 206 -1.48 -8.42 -8.05
C GLY A 206 -1.79 -8.40 -9.54
N ASP A 207 -0.84 -8.77 -10.38
CA ASP A 207 -1.06 -8.88 -11.83
C ASP A 207 -2.16 -9.91 -12.14
N ALA A 208 -2.15 -11.07 -11.47
CA ALA A 208 -3.17 -12.11 -11.65
C ALA A 208 -4.55 -11.67 -11.11
N MET A 209 -4.59 -10.99 -9.95
CA MET A 209 -5.82 -10.44 -9.38
C MET A 209 -6.47 -9.45 -10.34
N LEU A 210 -5.69 -8.49 -10.83
CA LEU A 210 -6.20 -7.47 -11.74
C LEU A 210 -6.62 -8.08 -13.09
N HIS A 211 -5.87 -9.04 -13.60
CA HIS A 211 -6.25 -9.78 -14.81
C HIS A 211 -7.57 -10.53 -14.63
N ALA A 212 -7.79 -11.19 -13.49
CA ALA A 212 -9.06 -11.84 -13.17
C ALA A 212 -10.23 -10.86 -13.12
N MET A 213 -10.02 -9.69 -12.50
CA MET A 213 -11.03 -8.62 -12.48
C MET A 213 -11.37 -8.13 -13.89
N LEU A 214 -10.38 -7.91 -14.75
CA LEU A 214 -10.57 -7.50 -16.14
C LEU A 214 -11.34 -8.56 -16.97
N ALA A 215 -11.05 -9.83 -16.77
CA ALA A 215 -11.69 -10.94 -17.47
C ALA A 215 -13.18 -11.12 -17.15
N VAL A 216 -13.63 -10.61 -16.01
CA VAL A 216 -15.04 -10.68 -15.58
C VAL A 216 -15.78 -9.33 -15.67
N LEU A 217 -15.03 -8.24 -15.87
CA LEU A 217 -15.58 -6.89 -15.93
C LEU A 217 -16.38 -6.73 -17.21
N ARG A 218 -17.64 -6.37 -17.07
CA ARG A 218 -18.55 -6.04 -18.17
C ARG A 218 -19.71 -5.19 -17.71
N PRO A 219 -20.37 -4.45 -18.61
CA PRO A 219 -21.59 -3.69 -18.27
C PRO A 219 -22.65 -4.58 -17.61
N GLY A 220 -23.31 -4.04 -16.58
CA GLY A 220 -24.32 -4.72 -15.77
C GLY A 220 -23.80 -5.50 -14.56
N ARG A 221 -22.48 -5.76 -14.46
CA ARG A 221 -21.88 -6.32 -13.24
C ARG A 221 -21.84 -5.28 -12.13
N LEU A 222 -21.88 -5.76 -10.87
CA LEU A 222 -21.59 -4.91 -9.73
C LEU A 222 -20.08 -4.75 -9.53
N GLU A 223 -19.66 -3.59 -9.06
CA GLU A 223 -18.26 -3.35 -8.67
C GLU A 223 -17.77 -4.41 -7.66
N SER A 224 -18.62 -4.73 -6.67
CA SER A 224 -18.34 -5.76 -5.65
C SER A 224 -18.17 -7.16 -6.22
N GLU A 225 -18.89 -7.52 -7.29
CA GLU A 225 -18.72 -8.81 -7.98
C GLU A 225 -17.36 -8.90 -8.68
N VAL A 226 -16.95 -7.82 -9.34
CA VAL A 226 -15.63 -7.75 -9.99
C VAL A 226 -14.51 -7.84 -8.94
N ALA A 227 -14.65 -7.10 -7.82
CA ALA A 227 -13.69 -7.15 -6.73
C ALA A 227 -13.59 -8.54 -6.08
N ALA A 228 -14.71 -9.26 -5.95
CA ALA A 228 -14.73 -10.60 -5.37
C ALA A 228 -13.87 -11.61 -6.15
N TRP A 229 -13.84 -11.52 -7.49
CA TRP A 229 -12.97 -12.35 -8.31
C TRP A 229 -11.48 -12.03 -8.13
N GLY A 230 -11.14 -10.75 -7.98
CA GLY A 230 -9.78 -10.32 -7.62
C GLY A 230 -9.37 -10.89 -6.26
N ALA A 231 -10.21 -10.71 -5.24
CA ALA A 231 -9.97 -11.22 -3.88
C ALA A 231 -9.77 -12.74 -3.87
N TRP A 232 -10.67 -13.49 -4.53
CA TRP A 232 -10.56 -14.95 -4.63
C TRP A 232 -9.24 -15.36 -5.29
N THR A 233 -8.87 -14.71 -6.39
CA THR A 233 -7.62 -14.99 -7.11
C THR A 233 -6.40 -14.77 -6.24
N GLY A 234 -6.36 -13.64 -5.52
CA GLY A 234 -5.27 -13.33 -4.60
C GLY A 234 -5.11 -14.36 -3.50
N ARG A 235 -6.22 -14.75 -2.84
CA ARG A 235 -6.19 -15.78 -1.78
C ARG A 235 -5.77 -17.14 -2.34
N MET A 236 -6.20 -17.53 -3.53
CA MET A 236 -5.79 -18.78 -4.17
C MET A 236 -4.30 -18.81 -4.52
N LEU A 237 -3.69 -17.66 -4.80
CA LEU A 237 -2.25 -17.54 -5.06
C LEU A 237 -1.42 -17.28 -3.79
N GLY A 238 -2.03 -17.17 -2.61
CA GLY A 238 -1.35 -17.07 -1.32
C GLY A 238 -1.12 -15.64 -0.84
N SER A 239 -1.94 -14.67 -1.30
CA SER A 239 -2.04 -13.39 -0.60
C SER A 239 -2.73 -13.60 0.74
N GLU A 240 -2.07 -13.23 1.83
CA GLU A 240 -2.63 -13.37 3.17
C GLU A 240 -3.65 -12.26 3.47
N ASP A 241 -3.42 -11.06 2.91
CA ASP A 241 -4.22 -9.87 3.14
C ASP A 241 -4.07 -8.88 1.96
N ASP A 242 -4.74 -7.74 2.03
CA ASP A 242 -4.65 -6.65 1.07
C ASP A 242 -4.17 -5.37 1.77
N GLY A 243 -3.30 -4.60 1.13
CA GLY A 243 -2.78 -3.33 1.65
C GLY A 243 -3.84 -2.22 1.69
N PHE A 244 -4.87 -2.35 0.89
CA PHE A 244 -6.10 -1.55 0.90
C PHE A 244 -7.27 -2.38 0.38
N LYS A 245 -8.50 -1.93 0.65
CA LYS A 245 -9.70 -2.57 0.12
C LYS A 245 -9.68 -2.52 -1.42
N ILE A 246 -9.90 -3.67 -2.07
CA ILE A 246 -9.89 -3.76 -3.53
C ILE A 246 -10.76 -2.67 -4.15
N MET A 247 -10.18 -1.92 -5.06
CA MET A 247 -10.81 -0.78 -5.72
C MET A 247 -11.47 -1.24 -7.01
N VAL A 248 -12.73 -0.89 -7.17
CA VAL A 248 -13.47 -0.90 -8.44
C VAL A 248 -14.37 0.31 -8.40
N GLY A 249 -14.07 1.33 -9.17
CA GLY A 249 -14.86 2.55 -9.21
C GLY A 249 -15.34 2.83 -10.62
N ALA A 250 -16.66 2.72 -10.85
CA ALA A 250 -17.35 3.02 -12.10
C ALA A 250 -18.22 4.27 -11.96
N ASN A 251 -18.70 4.82 -13.04
CA ASN A 251 -19.54 6.03 -13.03
C ASN A 251 -18.90 7.19 -12.26
N GLU A 252 -19.71 7.91 -11.50
CA GLU A 252 -19.25 8.95 -10.60
C GLU A 252 -18.30 8.42 -9.52
N ALA A 253 -18.34 7.12 -9.19
CA ALA A 253 -17.41 6.49 -8.27
C ALA A 253 -15.98 6.44 -8.80
N ASN A 254 -15.78 6.54 -10.11
CA ASN A 254 -14.45 6.70 -10.68
C ASN A 254 -13.75 7.98 -10.17
N ARG A 255 -14.51 8.99 -9.74
CA ARG A 255 -14.00 10.23 -9.13
C ARG A 255 -13.45 10.05 -7.72
N THR A 256 -13.67 8.89 -7.08
CA THR A 256 -13.19 8.65 -5.70
C THR A 256 -11.67 8.44 -5.62
N LEU A 257 -11.00 8.21 -6.72
CA LEU A 257 -9.56 7.96 -6.85
C LEU A 257 -9.08 6.70 -6.11
N ILE A 258 -9.53 6.51 -4.86
CA ILE A 258 -9.15 5.42 -3.95
C ILE A 258 -10.37 4.71 -3.32
N GLY A 259 -11.56 4.88 -3.90
CA GLY A 259 -12.80 4.32 -3.35
C GLY A 259 -12.88 2.79 -3.46
N PRO A 260 -13.38 2.09 -2.42
CA PRO A 260 -13.60 0.65 -2.47
C PRO A 260 -14.75 0.29 -3.41
N ALA A 261 -14.75 -0.96 -3.88
CA ALA A 261 -15.86 -1.54 -4.62
C ALA A 261 -17.15 -1.59 -3.78
N LEU A 262 -18.26 -1.14 -4.35
CA LEU A 262 -19.58 -1.16 -3.71
C LEU A 262 -20.59 -1.94 -4.57
N ASN A 263 -21.82 -2.09 -4.07
CA ASN A 263 -22.92 -2.73 -4.81
C ASN A 263 -23.54 -1.75 -5.83
N ARG A 264 -22.72 -1.22 -6.73
CA ARG A 264 -23.13 -0.32 -7.81
C ARG A 264 -22.96 -1.03 -9.15
N PRO A 265 -23.96 -0.95 -10.06
CA PRO A 265 -23.84 -1.52 -11.40
C PRO A 265 -22.88 -0.70 -12.25
N ILE A 266 -22.03 -1.40 -13.00
CA ILE A 266 -21.15 -0.81 -14.00
C ILE A 266 -21.94 -0.59 -15.27
N GLY A 267 -21.93 0.62 -15.82
CA GLY A 267 -22.64 0.98 -17.06
C GLY A 267 -21.81 0.76 -18.31
N GLU A 268 -22.46 0.69 -19.46
CA GLU A 268 -21.80 0.61 -20.76
C GLU A 268 -21.09 1.92 -21.09
N GLY A 269 -19.82 1.84 -21.51
CA GLY A 269 -19.02 2.99 -21.94
C GLY A 269 -18.44 3.82 -20.79
N GLU A 270 -18.56 3.37 -19.55
CA GLU A 270 -18.07 4.09 -18.38
C GLU A 270 -16.59 3.86 -18.12
N TRP A 271 -15.94 4.90 -17.58
CA TRP A 271 -14.62 4.79 -16.99
C TRP A 271 -14.68 3.94 -15.71
N VAL A 272 -13.81 2.98 -15.61
CA VAL A 272 -13.64 2.13 -14.42
C VAL A 272 -12.18 2.12 -14.03
N HIS A 273 -11.86 2.52 -12.80
CA HIS A 273 -10.55 2.25 -12.23
C HIS A 273 -10.58 0.97 -11.38
N LEU A 274 -9.53 0.22 -11.45
CA LEU A 274 -9.30 -1.02 -10.73
C LEU A 274 -7.99 -0.92 -9.96
N GLY A 275 -7.95 -1.41 -8.73
CA GLY A 275 -6.73 -1.42 -7.92
C GLY A 275 -6.69 -2.56 -6.93
N VAL A 276 -5.53 -3.19 -6.81
CA VAL A 276 -5.26 -4.27 -5.86
C VAL A 276 -3.88 -4.09 -5.22
N ALA A 277 -3.76 -4.46 -3.96
CA ALA A 277 -2.51 -4.37 -3.21
C ALA A 277 -2.29 -5.63 -2.34
N PRO A 278 -2.06 -6.80 -2.96
CA PRO A 278 -1.88 -8.04 -2.22
C PRO A 278 -0.64 -8.03 -1.35
N LYS A 279 -0.68 -8.78 -0.25
CA LYS A 279 0.43 -8.96 0.68
C LYS A 279 1.00 -10.37 0.61
N ARG A 280 2.33 -10.47 0.68
CA ARG A 280 3.08 -11.70 0.91
C ARG A 280 3.97 -11.51 2.13
N ASP A 281 3.71 -12.30 3.16
CA ASP A 281 4.37 -12.16 4.46
C ASP A 281 4.32 -10.72 5.01
N GLY A 282 3.13 -10.10 4.88
CA GLY A 282 2.88 -8.72 5.28
C GLY A 282 3.40 -7.65 4.30
N LEU A 283 4.23 -8.00 3.33
CA LEU A 283 4.85 -7.07 2.38
C LEU A 283 3.96 -6.86 1.15
N THR A 284 3.80 -5.62 0.75
CA THR A 284 2.78 -5.16 -0.19
C THR A 284 3.36 -4.83 -1.57
N ALA A 285 2.66 -5.22 -2.61
CA ALA A 285 2.79 -4.66 -3.96
C ALA A 285 1.48 -4.02 -4.37
N CYS A 286 1.52 -3.08 -5.34
CA CYS A 286 0.34 -2.45 -5.87
C CYS A 286 0.33 -2.45 -7.39
N VAL A 287 -0.86 -2.61 -7.97
CA VAL A 287 -1.10 -2.41 -9.39
C VAL A 287 -2.49 -1.83 -9.59
N ARG A 288 -2.58 -0.75 -10.38
CA ARG A 288 -3.85 -0.09 -10.72
C ARG A 288 -3.95 0.18 -12.21
N ARG A 289 -5.15 0.11 -12.74
CA ARG A 289 -5.47 0.39 -14.15
C ARG A 289 -6.83 1.05 -14.27
N SER A 290 -6.97 1.87 -15.29
CA SER A 290 -8.26 2.32 -15.78
C SER A 290 -8.61 1.63 -17.09
N VAL A 291 -9.90 1.34 -17.28
CA VAL A 291 -10.48 0.79 -18.50
C VAL A 291 -11.84 1.41 -18.78
N ILE A 292 -12.36 1.16 -19.97
CA ILE A 292 -13.74 1.43 -20.30
C ILE A 292 -14.54 0.14 -20.25
N ALA A 293 -15.63 0.14 -19.54
CA ALA A 293 -16.56 -1.00 -19.48
C ALA A 293 -17.40 -1.08 -20.76
N VAL A 294 -17.03 -2.00 -21.64
CA VAL A 294 -17.70 -2.23 -22.92
C VAL A 294 -17.85 -3.74 -23.16
N ASP A 295 -18.84 -4.12 -23.97
CA ASP A 295 -19.02 -5.52 -24.40
C ASP A 295 -18.05 -5.94 -25.51
N ARG A 296 -17.36 -4.97 -26.14
CA ARG A 296 -16.33 -5.18 -27.17
C ARG A 296 -15.41 -3.95 -27.29
N PRO A 297 -14.11 -4.14 -27.51
CA PRO A 297 -13.11 -3.05 -27.57
C PRO A 297 -13.41 -1.98 -28.64
N SER A 298 -14.13 -2.32 -29.71
CA SER A 298 -14.49 -1.38 -30.78
C SER A 298 -15.46 -0.27 -30.32
N LYS A 299 -16.11 -0.41 -29.16
CA LYS A 299 -17.00 0.62 -28.59
C LYS A 299 -16.24 1.70 -27.80
N VAL A 300 -14.97 1.51 -27.49
CA VAL A 300 -14.15 2.57 -26.88
C VAL A 300 -14.03 3.72 -27.88
N THR A 301 -14.40 4.93 -27.46
CA THR A 301 -14.40 6.11 -28.33
C THR A 301 -12.98 6.63 -28.58
N ASP A 302 -12.80 7.42 -29.64
CA ASP A 302 -11.52 8.07 -29.91
C ASP A 302 -11.13 9.07 -28.84
N ASP A 303 -12.11 9.72 -28.21
CA ASP A 303 -11.88 10.61 -27.07
C ASP A 303 -11.34 9.85 -25.86
N GLN A 304 -11.94 8.70 -25.50
CA GLN A 304 -11.45 7.85 -24.43
C GLN A 304 -10.03 7.32 -24.73
N ARG A 305 -9.74 6.92 -25.99
CA ARG A 305 -8.39 6.49 -26.42
C ARG A 305 -7.37 7.63 -26.29
N TYR A 306 -7.75 8.86 -26.55
CA TYR A 306 -6.88 10.02 -26.38
C TYR A 306 -6.44 10.18 -24.92
N TRP A 307 -7.38 10.08 -23.97
CA TRP A 307 -7.07 10.20 -22.55
C TRP A 307 -6.19 9.05 -22.04
N PHE A 308 -6.45 7.82 -22.47
CA PHE A 308 -5.54 6.70 -22.19
C PHE A 308 -4.12 6.99 -22.64
N LYS A 309 -3.93 7.39 -23.90
CA LYS A 309 -2.60 7.69 -24.45
C LYS A 309 -1.89 8.79 -23.70
N LEU A 310 -2.61 9.81 -23.25
CA LEU A 310 -2.03 10.90 -22.46
C LEU A 310 -1.50 10.39 -21.10
N VAL A 311 -2.28 9.60 -20.37
CA VAL A 311 -1.85 9.07 -19.05
C VAL A 311 -0.77 8.00 -19.22
N GLU A 312 -0.88 7.12 -20.20
CA GLU A 312 0.14 6.12 -20.54
C GLU A 312 1.48 6.78 -20.92
N GLY A 313 1.45 7.88 -21.68
CA GLY A 313 2.63 8.66 -21.99
C GLY A 313 3.28 9.27 -20.75
N GLY A 314 2.47 9.81 -19.83
CA GLY A 314 2.96 10.27 -18.53
C GLY A 314 3.60 9.15 -17.71
N TYR A 315 2.99 7.97 -17.68
CA TYR A 315 3.56 6.80 -17.02
C TYR A 315 4.93 6.40 -17.63
N GLN A 316 5.03 6.36 -18.95
CA GLN A 316 6.29 6.04 -19.65
C GLN A 316 7.39 7.04 -19.32
N VAL A 317 7.08 8.34 -19.31
CA VAL A 317 8.02 9.40 -18.89
C VAL A 317 8.43 9.21 -17.43
N GLY A 318 7.48 8.94 -16.54
CA GLY A 318 7.77 8.69 -15.13
C GLY A 318 8.69 7.49 -14.90
N GLU A 319 8.46 6.37 -15.60
CA GLU A 319 9.30 5.16 -15.53
C GLU A 319 10.70 5.41 -16.13
N GLU A 320 10.80 6.09 -17.26
CA GLU A 320 12.08 6.42 -17.90
C GLU A 320 12.95 7.30 -16.98
N TRP A 321 12.36 8.37 -16.42
CA TRP A 321 13.08 9.26 -15.52
C TRP A 321 13.40 8.61 -14.16
N TYR A 322 12.54 7.73 -13.65
CA TYR A 322 12.87 6.96 -12.45
C TYR A 322 14.10 6.07 -12.68
N ARG A 323 14.19 5.41 -13.84
CA ARG A 323 15.37 4.61 -14.24
C ARG A 323 16.61 5.46 -14.35
N LYS A 324 16.51 6.65 -14.94
CA LYS A 324 17.62 7.59 -15.08
C LYS A 324 18.10 8.12 -13.73
N VAL A 325 17.16 8.54 -12.87
CA VAL A 325 17.47 8.98 -11.49
C VAL A 325 18.22 7.87 -10.73
N ALA A 326 17.75 6.63 -10.83
CA ALA A 326 18.38 5.48 -10.17
C ALA A 326 19.78 5.17 -10.75
N ALA A 327 19.95 5.23 -12.06
CA ALA A 327 21.21 4.88 -12.74
C ALA A 327 22.30 5.94 -12.53
N GLU A 328 21.93 7.22 -12.56
CA GLU A 328 22.85 8.36 -12.48
C GLU A 328 22.96 8.94 -11.05
N ASN A 329 22.24 8.35 -10.08
CA ASN A 329 22.19 8.82 -8.69
C ASN A 329 21.80 10.31 -8.56
N LEU A 330 20.82 10.72 -9.36
CA LEU A 330 20.30 12.08 -9.33
C LEU A 330 19.36 12.30 -8.12
N PRO A 331 19.11 13.55 -7.73
CA PRO A 331 18.05 13.86 -6.77
C PRO A 331 16.71 13.32 -7.22
N ALA A 332 15.95 12.68 -6.32
CA ALA A 332 14.71 11.98 -6.65
C ALA A 332 13.66 12.93 -7.27
N ARG A 333 13.64 14.22 -6.88
CA ARG A 333 12.75 15.26 -7.42
C ARG A 333 12.81 15.41 -8.95
N VAL A 334 13.90 14.97 -9.59
CA VAL A 334 14.07 15.08 -11.07
C VAL A 334 13.02 14.22 -11.79
N GLN A 335 12.64 13.07 -11.21
CA GLN A 335 11.57 12.22 -11.73
C GLN A 335 10.20 12.92 -11.64
N GLU A 336 9.88 13.54 -10.50
CA GLU A 336 8.62 14.27 -10.31
C GLU A 336 8.55 15.50 -11.22
N GLN A 337 9.67 16.24 -11.38
CA GLN A 337 9.74 17.37 -12.30
C GLN A 337 9.43 16.95 -13.75
N ALA A 338 9.94 15.80 -14.18
CA ALA A 338 9.65 15.29 -15.52
C ALA A 338 8.17 14.98 -15.75
N LEU A 339 7.45 14.48 -14.72
CA LEU A 339 6.00 14.31 -14.78
C LEU A 339 5.25 15.63 -14.86
N VAL A 340 5.64 16.62 -14.06
CA VAL A 340 5.08 17.97 -14.11
C VAL A 340 5.29 18.60 -15.49
N ASP A 341 6.49 18.51 -16.03
CA ASP A 341 6.83 19.05 -17.34
C ASP A 341 6.03 18.38 -18.47
N TYR A 342 5.86 17.05 -18.39
CA TYR A 342 5.07 16.29 -19.36
C TYR A 342 3.61 16.76 -19.39
N PHE A 343 2.94 16.82 -18.25
CA PHE A 343 1.54 17.25 -18.19
C PHE A 343 1.39 18.73 -18.55
N SER A 344 2.30 19.60 -18.10
CA SER A 344 2.28 21.02 -18.46
C SER A 344 2.40 21.23 -19.97
N ALA A 345 3.27 20.47 -20.65
CA ALA A 345 3.47 20.57 -22.10
C ALA A 345 2.22 20.20 -22.92
N HIS A 346 1.31 19.38 -22.36
CA HIS A 346 0.06 18.98 -23.00
C HIS A 346 -1.14 19.89 -22.64
N SER A 347 -0.97 20.84 -21.72
CA SER A 347 -2.07 21.68 -21.22
C SER A 347 -2.71 22.55 -22.32
N ASP A 348 -1.92 23.12 -23.23
CA ASP A 348 -2.43 23.96 -24.32
C ASP A 348 -3.25 23.14 -25.34
N GLU A 349 -2.79 21.95 -25.70
CA GLU A 349 -3.51 21.06 -26.62
C GLU A 349 -4.86 20.66 -26.03
N VAL A 350 -4.86 20.21 -24.77
CA VAL A 350 -6.08 19.80 -24.07
C VAL A 350 -7.00 20.99 -23.84
N SER A 351 -6.49 22.18 -23.50
CA SER A 351 -7.29 23.40 -23.36
C SER A 351 -8.04 23.73 -24.66
N LYS A 352 -7.38 23.60 -25.81
CA LYS A 352 -8.01 23.79 -27.13
C LYS A 352 -9.09 22.72 -27.39
N ARG A 353 -8.79 21.45 -27.05
CA ARG A 353 -9.71 20.31 -27.24
C ARG A 353 -11.01 20.47 -26.46
N ILE A 354 -10.94 20.93 -25.21
CA ILE A 354 -12.12 21.07 -24.34
C ILE A 354 -12.76 22.48 -24.39
N GLY A 355 -12.13 23.44 -25.09
CA GLY A 355 -12.61 24.82 -25.20
C GLY A 355 -12.50 25.63 -23.90
N LYS A 356 -11.64 25.23 -22.98
CA LYS A 356 -11.44 25.87 -21.67
C LYS A 356 -9.95 25.79 -21.27
N GLN A 357 -9.40 26.89 -20.77
CA GLN A 357 -8.02 26.90 -20.26
C GLN A 357 -7.91 25.99 -19.03
N ILE A 358 -6.97 25.04 -19.06
CA ILE A 358 -6.64 24.15 -17.93
C ILE A 358 -5.13 24.02 -17.78
N ASP A 359 -4.70 23.66 -16.58
CA ASP A 359 -3.37 23.19 -16.25
C ASP A 359 -3.45 21.70 -15.87
N LEU A 360 -2.94 20.84 -16.73
CA LEU A 360 -2.97 19.39 -16.49
C LEU A 360 -2.07 18.97 -15.33
N ALA A 361 -0.98 19.69 -15.07
CA ALA A 361 -0.13 19.38 -13.92
C ALA A 361 -0.89 19.59 -12.60
N ALA A 362 -1.80 20.58 -12.54
CA ALA A 362 -2.69 20.80 -11.40
C ALA A 362 -3.81 19.75 -11.25
N LEU A 363 -4.09 18.99 -12.32
CA LEU A 363 -5.06 17.90 -12.31
C LEU A 363 -4.44 16.53 -11.99
N LYS A 364 -3.13 16.46 -11.85
CA LYS A 364 -2.43 15.30 -11.30
C LYS A 364 -2.79 15.16 -9.81
N PRO A 365 -3.42 14.05 -9.34
CA PRO A 365 -4.01 14.01 -8.00
C PRO A 365 -2.98 14.05 -6.86
N TYR A 366 -1.78 13.52 -7.08
CA TYR A 366 -0.67 13.47 -6.12
C TYR A 366 0.67 13.29 -6.84
N THR A 367 1.75 13.10 -6.08
CA THR A 367 3.13 13.09 -6.58
C THR A 367 3.46 11.93 -7.53
N GLY A 368 2.67 10.90 -7.60
CA GLY A 368 2.82 9.82 -8.58
C GLY A 368 3.87 8.76 -8.26
N THR A 369 4.75 8.96 -7.28
CA THR A 369 5.73 7.96 -6.89
C THR A 369 5.88 7.94 -5.38
N HIS A 370 5.63 6.80 -4.75
CA HIS A 370 5.73 6.63 -3.30
C HIS A 370 6.33 5.26 -2.94
N ASN A 371 6.85 5.13 -1.71
CA ASN A 371 7.42 3.88 -1.23
C ASN A 371 6.34 2.86 -0.89
N SER A 372 6.80 1.64 -0.65
CA SER A 372 6.01 0.54 -0.14
C SER A 372 6.86 -0.38 0.74
N GLY A 373 6.19 -1.22 1.49
CA GLY A 373 6.79 -2.19 2.40
C GLY A 373 5.70 -3.02 3.06
N TYR A 374 5.63 -2.98 4.38
CA TYR A 374 4.55 -3.60 5.15
C TYR A 374 3.22 -2.85 5.01
N THR A 375 3.26 -1.62 4.53
CA THR A 375 2.08 -0.86 4.11
C THR A 375 2.21 -0.47 2.65
N GLU A 376 1.09 -0.15 2.00
CA GLU A 376 1.09 0.24 0.59
C GLU A 376 1.65 1.67 0.42
N CYS A 377 1.18 2.65 1.20
CA CYS A 377 1.65 4.03 1.11
C CYS A 377 1.72 4.76 2.47
N GLN A 378 1.53 4.08 3.58
CA GLN A 378 1.43 4.70 4.90
C GLN A 378 2.80 4.90 5.60
N GLU A 379 3.90 4.55 4.96
CA GLU A 379 5.21 4.62 5.60
C GLU A 379 5.79 6.04 5.66
N PHE A 380 5.09 7.07 5.25
CA PHE A 380 5.39 8.51 5.37
C PHE A 380 6.84 8.91 5.06
N PHE A 381 7.58 8.07 4.35
CA PHE A 381 8.97 8.29 3.99
C PHE A 381 9.25 7.76 2.58
N GLY A 382 10.07 8.48 1.81
CA GLY A 382 10.48 8.04 0.49
C GLY A 382 9.49 8.32 -0.65
N ALA A 383 8.39 9.06 -0.39
CA ALA A 383 7.56 9.62 -1.45
C ALA A 383 8.37 10.64 -2.24
N ILE A 384 8.31 10.57 -3.58
CA ILE A 384 9.02 11.51 -4.45
C ILE A 384 8.14 12.73 -4.68
N THR A 385 8.65 13.90 -4.28
CA THR A 385 8.05 15.21 -4.48
C THR A 385 9.06 16.15 -5.13
N LEU A 386 8.64 17.36 -5.48
CA LEU A 386 9.55 18.42 -5.96
C LEU A 386 10.58 18.82 -4.89
N ASP A 387 10.34 18.50 -3.62
CA ASP A 387 11.24 18.76 -2.49
C ASP A 387 12.16 17.57 -2.16
N SER A 388 12.12 16.48 -2.92
CA SER A 388 12.98 15.31 -2.71
C SER A 388 14.38 15.55 -3.28
N HIS A 389 15.23 16.23 -2.52
CA HIS A 389 16.57 16.66 -2.96
C HIS A 389 17.64 15.57 -2.87
N GLU A 390 17.39 14.49 -2.10
CA GLU A 390 18.33 13.38 -1.95
C GLU A 390 18.13 12.34 -3.06
N PRO A 391 19.18 11.58 -3.41
CA PRO A 391 19.06 10.41 -4.26
C PRO A 391 18.18 9.31 -3.63
N LEU A 392 17.71 8.41 -4.47
CA LEU A 392 16.97 7.22 -4.03
C LEU A 392 17.88 6.28 -3.23
N GLY A 393 17.29 5.56 -2.27
CA GLY A 393 17.95 4.49 -1.53
C GLY A 393 18.56 3.41 -2.44
N SER A 394 19.45 2.61 -1.90
CA SER A 394 20.21 1.59 -2.65
C SER A 394 19.31 0.44 -3.13
N GLN A 395 18.51 -0.11 -2.23
CA GLN A 395 17.58 -1.20 -2.53
C GLN A 395 16.20 -0.88 -1.95
N ILE A 396 15.31 -0.44 -2.83
CA ILE A 396 13.99 0.08 -2.42
C ILE A 396 12.89 -0.40 -3.35
N VAL A 397 11.66 -0.31 -2.86
CA VAL A 397 10.44 -0.52 -3.65
C VAL A 397 9.63 0.77 -3.69
N THR A 398 9.14 1.10 -4.87
CA THR A 398 8.27 2.24 -5.08
C THR A 398 7.10 1.89 -5.98
N MET A 399 5.99 2.54 -5.72
CA MET A 399 4.83 2.55 -6.61
C MET A 399 4.94 3.76 -7.53
N LEU A 400 5.08 3.52 -8.82
CA LEU A 400 4.93 4.59 -9.81
C LEU A 400 3.46 4.68 -10.16
N ASP A 401 2.78 5.63 -9.57
CA ASP A 401 1.34 5.88 -9.72
C ASP A 401 1.13 7.17 -10.51
N VAL A 402 0.81 7.04 -11.78
CA VAL A 402 0.56 8.17 -12.68
C VAL A 402 -0.91 8.23 -13.02
N ALA A 403 -1.54 9.33 -12.65
CA ALA A 403 -2.95 9.52 -12.84
C ALA A 403 -3.31 10.95 -13.25
N LEU A 404 -4.47 11.10 -13.87
CA LEU A 404 -5.08 12.37 -14.21
C LEU A 404 -6.56 12.34 -13.81
N ARG A 405 -7.03 13.43 -13.21
CA ARG A 405 -8.44 13.64 -12.85
C ARG A 405 -9.09 14.66 -13.75
N GLY A 406 -10.35 14.43 -14.12
CA GLY A 406 -11.17 15.37 -14.89
C GLY A 406 -12.06 16.25 -14.02
N ILE A 407 -11.88 16.19 -12.70
CA ILE A 407 -12.62 16.99 -11.70
C ILE A 407 -11.68 17.97 -11.01
N GLY A 408 -12.23 19.08 -10.54
CA GLY A 408 -11.51 20.10 -9.77
C GLY A 408 -11.40 19.75 -8.29
N ASN A 409 -11.52 20.76 -7.44
CA ASN A 409 -11.35 20.61 -5.98
C ASN A 409 -12.61 20.04 -5.29
N HIS A 410 -13.73 20.03 -5.96
CA HIS A 410 -14.99 19.52 -5.44
C HIS A 410 -15.51 18.39 -6.31
N TRP A 411 -16.20 17.42 -5.68
CA TRP A 411 -16.78 16.24 -6.32
C TRP A 411 -17.60 16.53 -7.59
N ASN A 412 -18.39 17.61 -7.58
CA ASN A 412 -19.25 17.99 -8.69
C ASN A 412 -18.60 18.98 -9.67
N GLU A 413 -17.36 19.37 -9.44
CA GLU A 413 -16.65 20.32 -10.30
C GLU A 413 -16.04 19.60 -11.49
N VAL A 414 -16.82 19.42 -12.56
CA VAL A 414 -16.33 18.83 -13.82
C VAL A 414 -15.42 19.84 -14.52
N VAL A 415 -14.15 19.50 -14.66
CA VAL A 415 -13.14 20.26 -15.37
C VAL A 415 -13.00 19.78 -16.81
N ILE A 416 -12.96 18.46 -17.00
CA ILE A 416 -12.89 17.80 -18.31
C ILE A 416 -14.17 17.01 -18.53
N PRO A 417 -15.07 17.47 -19.41
CA PRO A 417 -16.33 16.76 -19.68
C PRO A 417 -16.06 15.37 -20.27
N GLY A 418 -16.76 14.36 -19.73
CA GLY A 418 -16.66 12.96 -20.20
C GLY A 418 -15.41 12.20 -19.74
N PHE A 419 -14.57 12.83 -18.92
CA PHE A 419 -13.39 12.22 -18.33
C PHE A 419 -13.38 12.45 -16.82
N ASP A 420 -13.44 11.40 -16.04
CA ASP A 420 -13.46 11.49 -14.57
C ASP A 420 -12.08 11.23 -13.96
N PHE A 421 -11.50 10.05 -14.22
CA PHE A 421 -10.18 9.66 -13.69
C PHE A 421 -9.57 8.54 -14.53
N CYS A 422 -8.28 8.62 -14.75
CA CYS A 422 -7.50 7.55 -15.39
C CYS A 422 -6.17 7.38 -14.65
N VAL A 423 -5.79 6.11 -14.41
CA VAL A 423 -4.61 5.73 -13.64
C VAL A 423 -3.87 4.57 -14.27
N VAL A 424 -2.54 4.63 -14.20
CA VAL A 424 -1.61 3.52 -14.42
C VAL A 424 -0.64 3.50 -13.24
N GLU A 425 -0.63 2.40 -12.51
CA GLU A 425 0.29 2.20 -11.40
C GLU A 425 0.95 0.83 -11.47
N ASN A 426 2.24 0.79 -11.19
CA ASN A 426 3.04 -0.44 -11.09
C ASN A 426 4.02 -0.36 -9.93
N THR A 427 4.31 -1.53 -9.36
CA THR A 427 5.40 -1.72 -8.41
C THR A 427 6.74 -1.79 -9.14
N LEU A 428 7.67 -0.93 -8.75
CA LEU A 428 9.05 -0.88 -9.21
C LEU A 428 10.01 -1.31 -8.09
N GLY A 429 10.98 -2.16 -8.41
CA GLY A 429 12.10 -2.49 -7.53
C GLY A 429 13.39 -1.85 -8.04
N LYS A 430 14.10 -1.14 -7.15
CA LYS A 430 15.45 -0.64 -7.41
C LYS A 430 16.47 -1.53 -6.73
N PHE A 431 17.48 -1.99 -7.47
CA PHE A 431 18.56 -2.87 -7.05
C PHE A 431 19.89 -2.21 -7.43
N GLY A 432 20.48 -1.43 -6.53
CA GLY A 432 21.62 -0.58 -6.85
C GLY A 432 21.23 0.47 -7.90
N THR A 433 21.86 0.44 -9.06
CA THR A 433 21.56 1.32 -10.20
C THR A 433 20.49 0.76 -11.16
N ARG A 434 20.13 -0.50 -11.01
CA ARG A 434 19.15 -1.20 -11.87
C ARG A 434 17.75 -1.05 -11.32
N VAL A 435 16.80 -0.75 -12.20
CA VAL A 435 15.37 -0.73 -11.88
C VAL A 435 14.64 -1.83 -12.65
N GLU A 436 13.79 -2.56 -11.96
CA GLU A 436 12.93 -3.59 -12.52
C GLU A 436 11.46 -3.25 -12.23
N ARG A 437 10.61 -3.33 -13.24
CA ARG A 437 9.17 -3.30 -13.04
C ARG A 437 8.74 -4.69 -12.58
N LEU A 438 8.30 -4.80 -11.33
CA LEU A 438 7.90 -6.05 -10.69
C LEU A 438 6.52 -6.49 -11.17
N SER A 439 5.55 -5.57 -11.28
CA SER A 439 4.27 -5.81 -11.95
C SER A 439 4.48 -5.90 -13.46
N LYS A 440 4.06 -7.00 -14.08
CA LYS A 440 4.28 -7.28 -15.52
C LYS A 440 3.04 -7.03 -16.39
N LEU A 441 1.91 -6.71 -15.76
CA LEU A 441 0.68 -6.41 -16.51
C LEU A 441 0.94 -5.26 -17.49
N PRO A 442 0.45 -5.33 -18.75
CA PRO A 442 0.60 -4.24 -19.71
C PRO A 442 0.13 -2.89 -19.15
N VAL A 443 0.73 -1.81 -19.62
CA VAL A 443 0.29 -0.45 -19.26
C VAL A 443 -1.13 -0.24 -19.77
N ASN A 444 -1.41 -0.56 -21.02
CA ASN A 444 -2.75 -0.60 -21.58
C ASN A 444 -3.34 -2.02 -21.44
N VAL A 445 -4.47 -2.13 -20.78
CA VAL A 445 -5.15 -3.40 -20.52
C VAL A 445 -6.56 -3.45 -21.10
N GLN A 446 -6.94 -2.49 -21.93
CA GLN A 446 -8.30 -2.43 -22.51
C GLN A 446 -8.64 -3.69 -23.33
N GLU A 447 -7.65 -4.27 -23.99
CA GLU A 447 -7.80 -5.52 -24.76
C GLU A 447 -8.08 -6.75 -23.89
N LEU A 448 -7.77 -6.67 -22.57
CA LEU A 448 -8.02 -7.75 -21.60
C LEU A 448 -9.43 -7.72 -21.03
N VAL A 449 -10.18 -6.62 -21.25
CA VAL A 449 -11.58 -6.55 -20.88
C VAL A 449 -12.36 -7.49 -21.81
N GLN A 450 -12.92 -8.53 -21.23
CA GLN A 450 -13.72 -9.57 -21.95
C GLN A 450 -12.95 -10.38 -23.02
N ALA A 451 -11.65 -10.58 -22.93
CA ALA A 451 -10.96 -11.52 -23.78
C ALA A 451 -11.36 -12.98 -23.50
#